data_39a5645d452a9158726e4cb52a62c8b8
#
_entry.id   39a5645d452a9158726e4cb52a62c8b8
#
_cell.length_a   1.000
_cell.length_b   1.000
_cell.length_c   1.000
_cell.angle_alpha   90.00
_cell.angle_beta   90.00
_cell.angle_gamma   90.00
#
_symmetry.space_group_name_H-M   'P 1'
#
loop_
_entity.id
_entity.type
_entity.pdbx_description
1 polymer ?
#
loop_
_entity_poly.entity_id
_entity_poly.type
_entity_poly.pdbx_seq_one_letter_code
_entity_poly.pdbx_strand_id
1 'polypeptide(L)'
;HDIYSIEDLAQLIYDLKQINPKARVGVKLVASSGIGTIAAGVAKAKADIILISGHSGGTGATPQTSVKYVGIPWEMGLTEANQVLTLNNLRHQVTLRTDGGIKTGRDVVIAAMMGAEEVGVATTAFVAMGCIMVRQCHSNTCPVGVCTQDEKLREKFTGTPDKVVNLFTFIAEEVRQILSELGFRSLNEVIGRTDLLRQVSKGSPNLDDLDLNPLFVQADPGKNKRYCEHPKINEVPDTLDQKIWPDIEKLIDQNKTIETEFEIKNTDRAVGTRISYHLYKKFGNNKLDENYLSLNFKGSAGQSFGAFAIKGLKLNLKGDANDYVGTVSYTHLTLPTTSPV
;
A
#
# COMPACT_ATOMS: atom_id res chain seq x y z
N HIS A 1 -0.48 -8.87 11.07
CA HIS A 1 0.27 -9.80 11.94
C HIS A 1 0.70 -11.08 11.24
N ASP A 2 0.06 -11.44 10.13
CA ASP A 2 0.23 -12.76 9.49
C ASP A 2 1.15 -12.69 8.27
N ILE A 3 1.88 -11.61 8.09
CA ILE A 3 2.85 -11.41 7.03
C ILE A 3 4.24 -11.48 7.63
N TYR A 4 4.95 -12.56 7.37
CA TYR A 4 6.28 -12.85 7.90
C TYR A 4 7.36 -12.86 6.82
N SER A 5 6.96 -12.89 5.55
CA SER A 5 7.88 -12.94 4.40
C SER A 5 7.36 -12.11 3.23
N ILE A 6 8.21 -11.92 2.20
CA ILE A 6 7.78 -11.29 0.93
C ILE A 6 6.81 -12.18 0.18
N GLU A 7 6.90 -13.49 0.33
CA GLU A 7 5.99 -14.46 -0.27
C GLU A 7 4.58 -14.34 0.31
N ASP A 8 4.44 -14.19 1.63
CA ASP A 8 3.16 -13.92 2.28
C ASP A 8 2.56 -12.61 1.80
N LEU A 9 3.39 -11.56 1.69
CA LEU A 9 2.97 -10.28 1.15
C LEU A 9 2.51 -10.40 -0.31
N ALA A 10 3.24 -11.15 -1.13
CA ALA A 10 2.88 -11.40 -2.52
C ALA A 10 1.53 -12.12 -2.64
N GLN A 11 1.26 -13.07 -1.73
CA GLN A 11 -0.03 -13.74 -1.68
C GLN A 11 -1.16 -12.77 -1.30
N LEU A 12 -0.96 -11.91 -0.31
CA LEU A 12 -1.95 -10.90 0.06
C LEU A 12 -2.21 -9.88 -1.07
N ILE A 13 -1.17 -9.43 -1.77
CA ILE A 13 -1.31 -8.56 -2.94
C ILE A 13 -2.14 -9.26 -4.03
N TYR A 14 -1.84 -10.54 -4.26
CA TYR A 14 -2.59 -11.36 -5.21
C TYR A 14 -4.07 -11.43 -4.84
N ASP A 15 -4.39 -11.75 -3.58
CA ASP A 15 -5.75 -11.85 -3.07
C ASP A 15 -6.53 -10.54 -3.22
N LEU A 16 -5.91 -9.42 -2.84
CA LEU A 16 -6.50 -8.08 -2.98
C LEU A 16 -6.80 -7.73 -4.43
N LYS A 17 -5.94 -8.12 -5.36
CA LYS A 17 -6.15 -7.92 -6.80
C LYS A 17 -7.18 -8.88 -7.39
N GLN A 18 -7.41 -10.01 -6.77
CA GLN A 18 -8.50 -10.90 -7.16
C GLN A 18 -9.85 -10.35 -6.70
N ILE A 19 -9.96 -9.83 -5.48
CA ILE A 19 -11.24 -9.25 -5.00
C ILE A 19 -11.56 -7.91 -5.69
N ASN A 20 -10.56 -7.13 -6.10
CA ASN A 20 -10.77 -5.92 -6.87
C ASN A 20 -9.67 -5.69 -7.93
N PRO A 21 -9.87 -6.20 -9.14
CA PRO A 21 -8.86 -6.11 -10.21
C PRO A 21 -8.59 -4.68 -10.70
N LYS A 22 -9.44 -3.73 -10.34
CA LYS A 22 -9.28 -2.31 -10.69
C LYS A 22 -8.57 -1.50 -9.62
N ALA A 23 -8.31 -2.08 -8.45
CA ALA A 23 -7.62 -1.40 -7.37
C ALA A 23 -6.10 -1.40 -7.57
N ARG A 24 -5.47 -0.29 -7.25
CA ARG A 24 -4.02 -0.21 -7.06
C ARG A 24 -3.68 -0.64 -5.64
N VAL A 25 -2.75 -1.56 -5.48
CA VAL A 25 -2.31 -2.05 -4.18
C VAL A 25 -1.00 -1.37 -3.80
N GLY A 26 -1.00 -0.69 -2.65
CA GLY A 26 0.16 -0.02 -2.09
C GLY A 26 0.71 -0.75 -0.87
N VAL A 27 2.02 -0.79 -0.75
CA VAL A 27 2.72 -1.37 0.40
C VAL A 27 3.54 -0.28 1.09
N LYS A 28 3.38 -0.18 2.42
CA LYS A 28 4.17 0.72 3.25
C LYS A 28 5.35 -0.02 3.87
N LEU A 29 6.53 0.55 3.69
CA LEU A 29 7.80 0.07 4.25
C LEU A 29 8.41 1.16 5.13
N VAL A 30 8.92 0.77 6.29
CA VAL A 30 9.67 1.70 7.15
C VAL A 30 11.11 1.78 6.64
N ALA A 31 11.62 3.01 6.49
CA ALA A 31 13.01 3.25 6.11
C ALA A 31 13.96 2.61 7.12
N SER A 32 14.77 1.69 6.64
CA SER A 32 15.78 0.95 7.41
C SER A 32 16.90 0.49 6.47
N SER A 33 18.01 0.07 7.00
CA SER A 33 19.08 -0.49 6.17
C SER A 33 18.59 -1.75 5.44
N GLY A 34 18.90 -1.86 4.15
CA GLY A 34 18.47 -2.97 3.30
C GLY A 34 17.06 -2.82 2.72
N ILE A 35 16.42 -1.66 2.92
CA ILE A 35 15.05 -1.42 2.44
C ILE A 35 14.94 -1.52 0.92
N GLY A 36 16.00 -1.25 0.19
CA GLY A 36 16.04 -1.38 -1.27
C GLY A 36 15.77 -2.80 -1.74
N THR A 37 16.35 -3.80 -1.07
CA THR A 37 16.11 -5.22 -1.36
C THR A 37 14.66 -5.60 -1.10
N ILE A 38 14.09 -5.13 0.00
CA ILE A 38 12.67 -5.34 0.34
C ILE A 38 11.79 -4.68 -0.72
N ALA A 39 12.08 -3.44 -1.11
CA ALA A 39 11.34 -2.72 -2.16
C ALA A 39 11.36 -3.47 -3.50
N ALA A 40 12.52 -4.05 -3.88
CA ALA A 40 12.62 -4.87 -5.08
C ALA A 40 11.75 -6.13 -4.99
N GLY A 41 11.71 -6.80 -3.84
CA GLY A 41 10.82 -7.93 -3.58
C GLY A 41 9.34 -7.54 -3.70
N VAL A 42 8.95 -6.42 -3.11
CA VAL A 42 7.58 -5.87 -3.17
C VAL A 42 7.16 -5.50 -4.60
N ALA A 43 8.07 -4.93 -5.39
CA ALA A 43 7.81 -4.64 -6.81
C ALA A 43 7.60 -5.94 -7.62
N LYS A 44 8.44 -6.97 -7.37
CA LYS A 44 8.28 -8.30 -7.99
C LYS A 44 6.97 -8.98 -7.56
N ALA A 45 6.51 -8.73 -6.35
CA ALA A 45 5.21 -9.18 -5.82
C ALA A 45 4.01 -8.46 -6.47
N LYS A 46 4.24 -7.57 -7.44
CA LYS A 46 3.20 -6.85 -8.20
C LYS A 46 2.46 -5.77 -7.41
N ALA A 47 3.05 -5.20 -6.38
CA ALA A 47 2.57 -3.96 -5.81
C ALA A 47 2.58 -2.84 -6.86
N ASP A 48 1.65 -1.91 -6.75
CA ASP A 48 1.54 -0.76 -7.68
C ASP A 48 2.20 0.49 -7.09
N ILE A 49 2.20 0.60 -5.77
CA ILE A 49 2.76 1.72 -5.01
C ILE A 49 3.65 1.16 -3.91
N ILE A 50 4.81 1.78 -3.74
CA ILE A 50 5.68 1.52 -2.58
C ILE A 50 5.86 2.83 -1.83
N LEU A 51 5.41 2.87 -0.58
CA LEU A 51 5.60 3.99 0.33
C LEU A 51 6.80 3.72 1.24
N ILE A 52 7.86 4.49 1.08
CA ILE A 52 9.00 4.50 2.01
C ILE A 52 8.73 5.55 3.09
N SER A 53 8.53 5.09 4.30
CA SER A 53 8.19 5.93 5.44
C SER A 53 9.42 6.19 6.31
N GLY A 54 9.79 7.44 6.52
CA GLY A 54 10.86 7.81 7.44
C GLY A 54 10.48 7.54 8.92
N HIS A 55 11.44 7.64 9.83
CA HIS A 55 11.22 7.42 11.26
C HIS A 55 10.09 8.28 11.87
N SER A 56 9.85 9.46 11.34
CA SER A 56 8.74 10.35 11.74
C SER A 56 7.46 10.13 10.94
N GLY A 57 7.47 9.23 9.97
CA GLY A 57 6.30 8.83 9.22
C GLY A 57 5.47 7.82 9.99
N GLY A 58 4.21 7.67 9.57
CA GLY A 58 3.32 6.69 10.14
C GLY A 58 2.24 7.30 11.01
N THR A 59 2.15 6.86 12.27
CA THR A 59 1.04 7.24 13.14
C THR A 59 1.41 8.31 14.16
N GLY A 60 0.57 9.35 14.29
CA GLY A 60 0.62 10.29 15.39
C GLY A 60 0.21 9.70 16.74
N ALA A 61 -0.42 8.52 16.74
CA ALA A 61 -0.81 7.81 17.95
C ALA A 61 0.34 7.02 18.62
N THR A 62 1.49 6.93 17.96
CA THR A 62 2.67 6.25 18.50
C THR A 62 3.37 7.13 19.54
N PRO A 63 3.85 6.57 20.67
CA PRO A 63 4.69 7.29 21.62
C PRO A 63 5.91 7.92 20.96
N GLN A 64 6.32 9.09 21.45
CA GLN A 64 7.43 9.85 20.85
C GLN A 64 8.75 9.07 20.81
N THR A 65 8.99 8.20 21.77
CA THR A 65 10.15 7.32 21.80
C THR A 65 10.22 6.40 20.59
N SER A 66 9.09 5.77 20.23
CA SER A 66 9.01 4.92 19.04
C SER A 66 9.22 5.72 17.75
N VAL A 67 8.58 6.89 17.64
CA VAL A 67 8.77 7.79 16.48
C VAL A 67 10.23 8.18 16.31
N LYS A 68 10.96 8.36 17.42
CA LYS A 68 12.35 8.83 17.39
C LYS A 68 13.36 7.71 17.09
N TYR A 69 13.07 6.48 17.49
CA TYR A 69 14.07 5.40 17.49
C TYR A 69 13.76 4.23 16.56
N VAL A 70 12.59 4.20 15.93
CA VAL A 70 12.22 3.18 14.94
C VAL A 70 12.38 3.74 13.55
N GLY A 71 13.27 3.14 12.76
CA GLY A 71 13.56 3.58 11.40
C GLY A 71 14.64 4.66 11.31
N ILE A 72 14.95 5.04 10.09
CA ILE A 72 15.94 6.07 9.72
C ILE A 72 15.23 7.21 8.96
N PRO A 73 15.91 8.33 8.67
CA PRO A 73 15.36 9.39 7.83
C PRO A 73 14.88 8.86 6.48
N TRP A 74 13.77 9.40 5.98
CA TRP A 74 13.18 8.98 4.70
C TRP A 74 14.14 9.17 3.52
N GLU A 75 15.01 10.17 3.61
CA GLU A 75 16.02 10.48 2.58
C GLU A 75 16.91 9.27 2.30
N MET A 76 17.38 8.61 3.35
CA MET A 76 18.24 7.43 3.23
C MET A 76 17.47 6.24 2.64
N GLY A 77 16.30 5.94 3.20
CA GLY A 77 15.50 4.79 2.74
C GLY A 77 14.94 4.98 1.32
N LEU A 78 14.49 6.20 0.99
CA LEU A 78 13.97 6.52 -0.34
C LEU A 78 15.06 6.37 -1.41
N THR A 79 16.24 6.93 -1.15
CA THR A 79 17.35 6.87 -2.10
C THR A 79 17.82 5.45 -2.32
N GLU A 80 17.98 4.65 -1.25
CA GLU A 80 18.33 3.24 -1.37
C GLU A 80 17.29 2.46 -2.19
N ALA A 81 16.00 2.65 -1.90
CA ALA A 81 14.93 2.00 -2.64
C ALA A 81 14.94 2.40 -4.12
N ASN A 82 15.09 3.70 -4.42
CA ASN A 82 15.15 4.20 -5.80
C ASN A 82 16.34 3.63 -6.57
N GLN A 83 17.52 3.59 -5.96
CA GLN A 83 18.73 3.03 -6.57
C GLN A 83 18.56 1.53 -6.87
N VAL A 84 18.12 0.74 -5.90
CA VAL A 84 17.96 -0.72 -6.07
C VAL A 84 16.85 -1.06 -7.05
N LEU A 85 15.73 -0.36 -7.03
CA LEU A 85 14.67 -0.53 -8.02
C LEU A 85 15.16 -0.20 -9.44
N THR A 86 15.96 0.84 -9.60
CA THR A 86 16.54 1.25 -10.89
C THR A 86 17.51 0.19 -11.42
N LEU A 87 18.46 -0.25 -10.58
CA LEU A 87 19.45 -1.29 -10.94
C LEU A 87 18.80 -2.63 -11.33
N ASN A 88 17.62 -2.93 -10.79
CA ASN A 88 16.88 -4.16 -11.09
C ASN A 88 15.84 -3.99 -12.21
N ASN A 89 15.79 -2.87 -12.91
CA ASN A 89 14.79 -2.55 -13.93
C ASN A 89 13.33 -2.65 -13.43
N LEU A 90 13.10 -2.29 -12.17
CA LEU A 90 11.78 -2.34 -11.52
C LEU A 90 11.20 -0.94 -11.29
N ARG A 91 12.05 0.11 -11.31
CA ARG A 91 11.66 1.47 -10.94
C ARG A 91 10.46 2.01 -11.73
N HIS A 92 10.45 1.79 -13.03
CA HIS A 92 9.38 2.25 -13.94
C HIS A 92 8.05 1.48 -13.78
N GLN A 93 8.03 0.41 -12.99
CA GLN A 93 6.85 -0.45 -12.80
C GLN A 93 6.01 -0.05 -11.58
N VAL A 94 6.58 0.72 -10.65
CA VAL A 94 5.94 1.08 -9.39
C VAL A 94 6.01 2.58 -9.13
N THR A 95 4.93 3.13 -8.58
CA THR A 95 4.92 4.50 -8.07
C THR A 95 5.65 4.51 -6.72
N LEU A 96 6.70 5.30 -6.61
CA LEU A 96 7.46 5.44 -5.37
C LEU A 96 6.96 6.65 -4.59
N ARG A 97 6.56 6.42 -3.35
CA ARG A 97 6.02 7.44 -2.44
C ARG A 97 6.89 7.55 -1.20
N THR A 98 6.94 8.73 -0.59
CA THR A 98 7.60 8.91 0.71
C THR A 98 6.77 9.75 1.67
N ASP A 99 6.96 9.54 2.96
CA ASP A 99 6.44 10.37 4.04
C ASP A 99 7.44 10.44 5.21
N GLY A 100 7.14 11.28 6.19
CA GLY A 100 7.94 11.39 7.40
C GLY A 100 8.63 12.73 7.56
N GLY A 101 7.84 13.78 7.71
CA GLY A 101 8.35 15.11 8.04
C GLY A 101 8.38 16.10 6.86
N ILE A 102 7.71 15.81 5.78
CA ILE A 102 7.51 16.75 4.65
C ILE A 102 6.67 17.92 5.12
N LYS A 103 7.17 19.14 4.94
CA LYS A 103 6.57 20.39 5.45
C LYS A 103 6.47 21.49 4.41
N THR A 104 7.42 21.60 3.50
CA THR A 104 7.61 22.70 2.57
C THR A 104 7.67 22.21 1.13
N GLY A 105 7.55 23.12 0.18
CA GLY A 105 7.76 22.81 -1.24
C GLY A 105 9.20 22.38 -1.52
N ARG A 106 10.16 22.92 -0.77
CA ARG A 106 11.56 22.49 -0.86
C ARG A 106 11.72 21.01 -0.49
N ASP A 107 11.06 20.54 0.58
CA ASP A 107 11.11 19.11 0.96
C ASP A 107 10.52 18.24 -0.15
N VAL A 108 9.43 18.68 -0.78
CA VAL A 108 8.80 17.98 -1.91
C VAL A 108 9.75 17.85 -3.10
N VAL A 109 10.45 18.94 -3.47
CA VAL A 109 11.42 18.93 -4.59
C VAL A 109 12.60 18.03 -4.27
N ILE A 110 13.14 18.08 -3.05
CA ILE A 110 14.23 17.18 -2.62
C ILE A 110 13.77 15.72 -2.66
N ALA A 111 12.55 15.42 -2.17
CA ALA A 111 12.00 14.07 -2.23
C ALA A 111 11.86 13.59 -3.68
N ALA A 112 11.43 14.44 -4.60
CA ALA A 112 11.38 14.11 -6.02
C ALA A 112 12.78 13.84 -6.59
N MET A 113 13.76 14.70 -6.31
CA MET A 113 15.15 14.47 -6.74
C MET A 113 15.73 13.17 -6.21
N MET A 114 15.32 12.74 -5.02
CA MET A 114 15.69 11.44 -4.43
C MET A 114 14.86 10.25 -4.93
N GLY A 115 13.85 10.49 -5.76
CA GLY A 115 13.12 9.45 -6.46
C GLY A 115 11.63 9.33 -6.13
N ALA A 116 11.04 10.16 -5.26
CA ALA A 116 9.62 10.11 -4.98
C ALA A 116 8.79 10.74 -6.12
N GLU A 117 7.68 10.11 -6.45
CA GLU A 117 6.65 10.65 -7.36
C GLU A 117 5.50 11.28 -6.59
N GLU A 118 5.26 10.77 -5.39
CA GLU A 118 4.19 11.23 -4.50
C GLU A 118 4.75 11.39 -3.08
N VAL A 119 4.21 12.36 -2.35
CA VAL A 119 4.61 12.63 -0.97
C VAL A 119 3.41 12.61 -0.03
N GLY A 120 3.60 12.06 1.18
CA GLY A 120 2.62 12.10 2.25
C GLY A 120 2.90 13.26 3.20
N VAL A 121 1.90 14.11 3.43
CA VAL A 121 1.97 15.24 4.33
C VAL A 121 0.88 15.10 5.39
N ALA A 122 1.25 14.84 6.64
CA ALA A 122 0.29 14.67 7.73
C ALA A 122 0.40 15.76 8.80
N THR A 123 1.53 15.84 9.51
CA THR A 123 1.69 16.75 10.65
C THR A 123 1.47 18.22 10.25
N THR A 124 1.98 18.64 9.11
CA THR A 124 1.82 20.02 8.63
C THR A 124 0.35 20.35 8.34
N ALA A 125 -0.41 19.39 7.78
CA ALA A 125 -1.85 19.54 7.57
C ALA A 125 -2.60 19.63 8.92
N PHE A 126 -2.21 18.82 9.91
CA PHE A 126 -2.80 18.94 11.26
C PHE A 126 -2.50 20.30 11.90
N VAL A 127 -1.29 20.83 11.74
CA VAL A 127 -0.94 22.18 12.24
C VAL A 127 -1.82 23.24 11.56
N ALA A 128 -2.05 23.16 10.26
CA ALA A 128 -2.98 24.06 9.57
C ALA A 128 -4.41 23.99 10.13
N MET A 129 -4.83 22.83 10.63
CA MET A 129 -6.13 22.64 11.27
C MET A 129 -6.17 23.02 12.76
N GLY A 130 -5.09 23.55 13.33
CA GLY A 130 -5.03 23.99 14.73
C GLY A 130 -4.32 23.03 15.68
N CYS A 131 -3.59 22.04 15.19
CA CYS A 131 -2.76 21.17 16.04
C CYS A 131 -1.60 21.96 16.65
N ILE A 132 -1.44 21.86 17.96
CA ILE A 132 -0.38 22.53 18.74
C ILE A 132 0.80 21.59 19.07
N MET A 133 0.85 20.40 18.48
CA MET A 133 1.92 19.41 18.59
C MET A 133 2.24 18.95 20.02
N VAL A 134 1.24 18.88 20.89
CA VAL A 134 1.35 18.35 22.27
C VAL A 134 1.70 16.86 22.31
N ARG A 135 1.48 16.14 21.19
CA ARG A 135 1.79 14.69 21.09
C ARG A 135 0.98 13.79 22.03
N GLN A 136 -0.26 14.19 22.37
CA GLN A 136 -1.21 13.37 23.13
C GLN A 136 -2.18 12.57 22.23
N CYS A 137 -1.80 12.35 20.96
CA CYS A 137 -2.65 11.67 19.99
C CYS A 137 -2.96 10.20 20.37
N HIS A 138 -2.04 9.56 21.09
CA HIS A 138 -2.18 8.16 21.54
C HIS A 138 -3.09 7.96 22.75
N SER A 139 -3.41 9.03 23.48
CA SER A 139 -4.14 8.96 24.76
C SER A 139 -5.61 9.38 24.68
N ASN A 140 -6.09 9.75 23.49
CA ASN A 140 -7.45 10.30 23.28
C ASN A 140 -7.72 11.61 24.03
N THR A 141 -6.68 12.34 24.44
CA THR A 141 -6.77 13.55 25.25
C THR A 141 -6.29 14.82 24.53
N CYS A 142 -6.44 14.85 23.20
CA CYS A 142 -6.03 16.02 22.41
C CYS A 142 -6.75 17.29 22.85
N PRO A 143 -6.04 18.29 23.42
CA PRO A 143 -6.68 19.46 24.03
C PRO A 143 -7.34 20.40 23.03
N VAL A 144 -7.00 20.29 21.74
CA VAL A 144 -7.54 21.11 20.65
C VAL A 144 -8.50 20.34 19.73
N GLY A 145 -8.88 19.12 20.09
CA GLY A 145 -9.91 18.36 19.40
C GLY A 145 -9.53 17.75 18.04
N VAL A 146 -8.29 17.92 17.56
CA VAL A 146 -7.86 17.43 16.23
C VAL A 146 -7.80 15.90 16.16
N CYS A 147 -7.37 15.26 17.24
CA CYS A 147 -7.13 13.82 17.29
C CYS A 147 -7.69 13.24 18.58
N THR A 148 -9.01 13.18 18.69
CA THR A 148 -9.73 12.61 19.86
C THR A 148 -11.13 12.19 19.46
N GLN A 149 -11.68 11.20 20.17
CA GLN A 149 -13.07 10.77 20.09
C GLN A 149 -13.91 11.33 21.27
N ASP A 150 -13.29 11.99 22.26
CA ASP A 150 -13.98 12.65 23.36
C ASP A 150 -14.82 13.82 22.82
N GLU A 151 -16.12 13.81 23.06
CA GLU A 151 -17.06 14.81 22.53
C GLU A 151 -16.73 16.23 22.98
N LYS A 152 -16.41 16.43 24.28
CA LYS A 152 -16.09 17.74 24.85
C LYS A 152 -14.80 18.32 24.29
N LEU A 153 -13.83 17.46 23.99
CA LEU A 153 -12.59 17.91 23.37
C LEU A 153 -12.77 18.19 21.87
N ARG A 154 -13.63 17.42 21.17
CA ARG A 154 -13.97 17.65 19.77
C ARG A 154 -14.66 18.99 19.53
N GLU A 155 -15.46 19.50 20.48
CA GLU A 155 -16.08 20.82 20.40
C GLU A 155 -15.05 21.96 20.26
N LYS A 156 -13.81 21.74 20.69
CA LYS A 156 -12.71 22.71 20.58
C LYS A 156 -12.05 22.73 19.20
N PHE A 157 -12.43 21.83 18.32
CA PHE A 157 -11.84 21.73 16.99
C PHE A 157 -12.25 22.92 16.11
N THR A 158 -11.28 23.71 15.65
CA THR A 158 -11.48 24.91 14.83
C THR A 158 -10.93 24.78 13.39
N GLY A 159 -10.57 23.56 13.00
CA GLY A 159 -10.05 23.28 11.65
C GLY A 159 -11.13 23.46 10.59
N THR A 160 -10.75 23.97 9.44
CA THR A 160 -11.61 24.06 8.26
C THR A 160 -10.91 23.48 7.03
N PRO A 161 -11.64 22.98 6.03
CA PRO A 161 -11.03 22.51 4.78
C PRO A 161 -10.19 23.56 4.08
N ASP A 162 -10.61 24.84 4.11
CA ASP A 162 -9.91 25.95 3.45
C ASP A 162 -8.49 26.15 3.96
N LYS A 163 -8.26 25.96 5.27
CA LYS A 163 -6.91 26.04 5.84
C LYS A 163 -5.97 25.00 5.25
N VAL A 164 -6.46 23.81 4.97
CA VAL A 164 -5.68 22.73 4.36
C VAL A 164 -5.48 23.01 2.86
N VAL A 165 -6.51 23.47 2.16
CA VAL A 165 -6.42 23.88 0.75
C VAL A 165 -5.37 24.96 0.58
N ASN A 166 -5.42 26.00 1.40
CA ASN A 166 -4.45 27.11 1.36
C ASN A 166 -3.02 26.61 1.61
N LEU A 167 -2.82 25.75 2.63
CA LEU A 167 -1.50 25.17 2.90
C LEU A 167 -0.93 24.45 1.68
N PHE A 168 -1.71 23.55 1.06
CA PHE A 168 -1.23 22.80 -0.11
C PHE A 168 -1.05 23.67 -1.33
N THR A 169 -1.84 24.75 -1.48
CA THR A 169 -1.66 25.74 -2.53
C THR A 169 -0.30 26.47 -2.35
N PHE A 170 0.04 26.86 -1.14
CA PHE A 170 1.35 27.50 -0.87
C PHE A 170 2.51 26.54 -1.08
N ILE A 171 2.39 25.27 -0.66
CA ILE A 171 3.42 24.27 -0.92
C ILE A 171 3.60 24.05 -2.43
N ALA A 172 2.51 23.95 -3.19
CA ALA A 172 2.56 23.77 -4.64
C ALA A 172 3.19 24.99 -5.34
N GLU A 173 2.87 26.20 -4.88
CA GLU A 173 3.46 27.44 -5.42
C GLU A 173 4.96 27.52 -5.12
N GLU A 174 5.40 27.15 -3.93
CA GLU A 174 6.83 27.06 -3.59
C GLU A 174 7.54 26.01 -4.49
N VAL A 175 6.94 24.85 -4.72
CA VAL A 175 7.46 23.86 -5.66
C VAL A 175 7.61 24.44 -7.06
N ARG A 176 6.56 25.11 -7.55
CA ARG A 176 6.57 25.75 -8.88
C ARG A 176 7.70 26.79 -9.01
N GLN A 177 7.89 27.59 -7.97
CA GLN A 177 8.93 28.61 -7.94
C GLN A 177 10.33 27.96 -7.99
N ILE A 178 10.59 26.96 -7.15
CA ILE A 178 11.89 26.26 -7.12
C ILE A 178 12.17 25.59 -8.46
N LEU A 179 11.19 24.90 -9.07
CA LEU A 179 11.36 24.30 -10.39
C LEU A 179 11.68 25.35 -11.47
N SER A 180 11.02 26.51 -11.42
CA SER A 180 11.28 27.63 -12.34
C SER A 180 12.70 28.18 -12.20
N GLU A 181 13.18 28.36 -10.97
CA GLU A 181 14.55 28.79 -10.68
C GLU A 181 15.62 27.79 -11.18
N LEU A 182 15.30 26.52 -11.14
CA LEU A 182 16.14 25.43 -11.65
C LEU A 182 16.01 25.20 -13.16
N GLY A 183 15.07 25.87 -13.82
CA GLY A 183 14.83 25.74 -15.27
C GLY A 183 14.00 24.54 -15.69
N PHE A 184 13.26 23.91 -14.77
CA PHE A 184 12.38 22.77 -15.04
C PHE A 184 10.92 23.19 -15.16
N ARG A 185 10.15 22.46 -16.00
CA ARG A 185 8.72 22.75 -16.24
C ARG A 185 7.78 21.86 -15.44
N SER A 186 8.25 20.71 -14.98
CA SER A 186 7.45 19.76 -14.24
C SER A 186 8.27 19.02 -13.17
N LEU A 187 7.57 18.52 -12.14
CA LEU A 187 8.20 17.72 -11.09
C LEU A 187 8.80 16.42 -11.66
N ASN A 188 8.18 15.86 -12.71
CA ASN A 188 8.65 14.63 -13.35
C ASN A 188 10.06 14.74 -13.93
N GLU A 189 10.46 15.94 -14.35
CA GLU A 189 11.80 16.19 -14.91
C GLU A 189 12.92 16.06 -13.87
N VAL A 190 12.60 16.25 -12.60
CA VAL A 190 13.57 16.19 -11.49
C VAL A 190 13.54 14.87 -10.72
N ILE A 191 12.59 13.96 -11.02
CA ILE A 191 12.51 12.68 -10.31
C ILE A 191 13.79 11.86 -10.52
N GLY A 192 14.41 11.46 -9.39
CA GLY A 192 15.65 10.67 -9.39
C GLY A 192 16.90 11.42 -9.87
N ARG A 193 16.84 12.77 -9.96
CA ARG A 193 17.96 13.63 -10.36
C ARG A 193 18.78 14.07 -9.14
N THR A 194 19.40 13.11 -8.45
CA THR A 194 20.26 13.37 -7.30
C THR A 194 21.54 14.14 -7.65
N ASP A 195 21.90 14.19 -8.94
CA ASP A 195 22.97 15.06 -9.45
C ASP A 195 22.72 16.55 -9.25
N LEU A 196 21.47 16.95 -9.00
CA LEU A 196 21.08 18.33 -8.68
C LEU A 196 21.26 18.67 -7.19
N LEU A 197 21.60 17.68 -6.36
CA LEU A 197 21.80 17.84 -4.93
C LEU A 197 23.29 17.88 -4.60
N ARG A 198 23.63 18.69 -3.62
CA ARG A 198 24.99 18.84 -3.09
C ARG A 198 24.95 18.99 -1.57
N GLN A 199 25.81 18.23 -0.88
CA GLN A 199 26.08 18.46 0.53
C GLN A 199 26.77 19.82 0.71
N VAL A 200 26.28 20.60 1.66
CA VAL A 200 26.87 21.88 2.05
C VAL A 200 27.35 21.80 3.50
N SER A 201 28.56 22.32 3.74
CA SER A 201 29.09 22.43 5.10
C SER A 201 28.23 23.38 5.94
N LYS A 202 28.04 23.01 7.20
CA LYS A 202 27.38 23.84 8.21
C LYS A 202 28.36 24.56 9.13
N GLY A 203 29.66 24.37 8.90
CA GLY A 203 30.72 25.00 9.69
C GLY A 203 30.84 24.42 11.12
N SER A 204 30.31 23.24 11.35
CA SER A 204 30.40 22.54 12.64
C SER A 204 30.93 21.13 12.42
N PRO A 205 32.03 20.74 13.09
CA PRO A 205 32.62 19.41 12.93
C PRO A 205 31.58 18.27 13.12
N ASN A 206 30.71 18.40 14.10
CA ASN A 206 29.69 17.38 14.38
C ASN A 206 28.63 17.23 13.29
N LEU A 207 28.39 18.27 12.47
CA LEU A 207 27.43 18.26 11.38
C LEU A 207 28.08 17.92 10.04
N ASP A 208 29.35 18.23 9.89
CA ASP A 208 30.11 18.04 8.65
C ASP A 208 30.86 16.70 8.60
N ASP A 209 30.87 15.94 9.71
CA ASP A 209 31.51 14.62 9.83
C ASP A 209 30.73 13.53 9.10
N LEU A 210 29.45 13.75 8.82
CA LEU A 210 28.60 12.81 8.08
C LEU A 210 28.75 13.02 6.57
N ASP A 211 29.27 12.01 5.86
CA ASP A 211 29.29 12.01 4.39
C ASP A 211 27.94 11.58 3.81
N LEU A 212 27.26 12.51 3.13
CA LEU A 212 25.99 12.27 2.46
C LEU A 212 26.13 11.95 0.96
N ASN A 213 27.34 11.97 0.40
CA ASN A 213 27.55 11.73 -1.03
C ASN A 213 27.03 10.37 -1.51
N PRO A 214 27.07 9.27 -0.71
CA PRO A 214 26.45 8.00 -1.12
C PRO A 214 24.95 8.10 -1.46
N LEU A 215 24.23 9.07 -0.88
CA LEU A 215 22.80 9.29 -1.19
C LEU A 215 22.59 9.89 -2.58
N PHE A 216 23.62 10.50 -3.17
CA PHE A 216 23.52 11.21 -4.46
C PHE A 216 23.98 10.36 -5.65
N VAL A 217 24.42 9.14 -5.40
CA VAL A 217 24.82 8.22 -6.48
C VAL A 217 23.60 7.89 -7.33
N GLN A 218 23.73 8.14 -8.64
CA GLN A 218 22.67 7.78 -9.59
C GLN A 218 22.86 6.36 -10.13
N ALA A 219 21.82 5.55 -10.03
CA ALA A 219 21.73 4.32 -10.78
C ALA A 219 21.31 4.62 -12.23
N ASP A 220 21.92 3.92 -13.18
CA ASP A 220 21.54 4.04 -14.58
C ASP A 220 20.22 3.31 -14.87
N PRO A 221 19.16 3.99 -15.30
CA PRO A 221 17.89 3.38 -15.65
C PRO A 221 17.92 2.69 -17.02
N GLY A 222 19.03 2.80 -17.76
CA GLY A 222 19.13 2.34 -19.15
C GLY A 222 18.13 3.06 -20.05
N LYS A 223 17.27 2.29 -20.73
CA LYS A 223 16.20 2.83 -21.60
C LYS A 223 14.89 3.16 -20.86
N ASN A 224 14.78 2.81 -19.59
CA ASN A 224 13.57 3.00 -18.81
C ASN A 224 13.49 4.41 -18.18
N LYS A 225 12.30 4.84 -17.86
CA LYS A 225 12.08 6.09 -17.10
C LYS A 225 12.53 5.90 -15.64
N ARG A 226 12.91 7.01 -15.02
CA ARG A 226 13.24 7.09 -13.58
C ARG A 226 12.02 7.12 -12.68
N TYR A 227 10.82 7.02 -13.25
CA TYR A 227 9.53 7.07 -12.56
C TYR A 227 8.51 6.20 -13.29
N CYS A 228 7.37 5.96 -12.66
CA CYS A 228 6.25 5.24 -13.26
C CYS A 228 5.45 6.22 -14.15
N GLU A 229 5.71 6.23 -15.45
CA GLU A 229 5.17 7.23 -16.37
C GLU A 229 3.64 7.22 -16.43
N HIS A 230 3.06 6.04 -16.37
CA HIS A 230 1.61 5.85 -16.33
C HIS A 230 1.28 4.94 -15.17
N PRO A 231 0.83 5.51 -14.02
CA PRO A 231 0.43 4.71 -12.89
C PRO A 231 -0.61 3.67 -13.30
N LYS A 232 -0.17 2.43 -13.45
CA LYS A 232 -0.98 1.31 -13.90
C LYS A 232 -1.15 0.29 -12.78
N ILE A 233 -2.08 -0.62 -12.99
CA ILE A 233 -2.24 -1.78 -12.15
C ILE A 233 -1.30 -2.86 -12.69
N ASN A 234 -0.37 -3.32 -11.85
CA ASN A 234 0.49 -4.46 -12.17
C ASN A 234 -0.34 -5.74 -12.13
N GLU A 235 -0.51 -6.35 -13.26
CA GLU A 235 -1.35 -7.53 -13.41
C GLU A 235 -0.79 -8.74 -12.65
N VAL A 236 -1.69 -9.52 -12.08
CA VAL A 236 -1.41 -10.82 -11.48
C VAL A 236 -2.10 -11.90 -12.31
N PRO A 237 -1.62 -13.16 -12.28
CA PRO A 237 -2.28 -14.27 -12.98
C PRO A 237 -3.74 -14.44 -12.53
N ASP A 238 -4.58 -14.84 -13.47
CA ASP A 238 -5.98 -15.16 -13.18
C ASP A 238 -6.10 -16.38 -12.26
N THR A 239 -7.19 -16.41 -11.48
CA THR A 239 -7.57 -17.57 -10.69
C THR A 239 -8.36 -18.59 -11.52
N LEU A 240 -8.58 -19.78 -10.96
CA LEU A 240 -9.54 -20.77 -11.49
C LEU A 240 -10.93 -20.15 -11.65
N ASP A 241 -11.32 -19.24 -10.76
CA ASP A 241 -12.61 -18.54 -10.79
C ASP A 241 -12.91 -17.87 -12.13
N GLN A 242 -11.91 -17.28 -12.78
CA GLN A 242 -12.08 -16.66 -14.10
C GLN A 242 -12.49 -17.66 -15.18
N LYS A 243 -12.01 -18.90 -15.08
CA LYS A 243 -12.33 -19.95 -16.04
C LYS A 243 -13.73 -20.51 -15.84
N ILE A 244 -14.16 -20.63 -14.59
CA ILE A 244 -15.45 -21.24 -14.24
C ILE A 244 -16.61 -20.21 -14.15
N TRP A 245 -16.30 -18.93 -13.98
CA TRP A 245 -17.32 -17.88 -13.84
C TRP A 245 -18.33 -17.83 -14.97
N PRO A 246 -17.96 -17.89 -16.27
CA PRO A 246 -18.93 -17.81 -17.36
C PRO A 246 -20.01 -18.89 -17.31
N ASP A 247 -19.67 -20.07 -16.81
CA ASP A 247 -20.65 -21.18 -16.67
C ASP A 247 -21.53 -20.96 -15.42
N ILE A 248 -20.92 -20.51 -14.32
CA ILE A 248 -21.64 -20.13 -13.10
C ILE A 248 -22.64 -19.01 -13.39
N GLU A 249 -22.23 -17.95 -14.11
CA GLU A 249 -23.08 -16.81 -14.43
C GLU A 249 -24.32 -17.21 -15.23
N LYS A 250 -24.17 -18.07 -16.24
CA LYS A 250 -25.29 -18.61 -17.03
C LYS A 250 -26.30 -19.35 -16.16
N LEU A 251 -25.83 -20.15 -15.19
CA LEU A 251 -26.68 -20.92 -14.29
C LEU A 251 -27.41 -20.02 -13.29
N ILE A 252 -26.73 -19.00 -12.77
CA ILE A 252 -27.35 -17.96 -11.92
C ILE A 252 -28.50 -17.27 -12.67
N ASP A 253 -28.27 -16.87 -13.92
CA ASP A 253 -29.28 -16.18 -14.74
C ASP A 253 -30.49 -17.07 -15.06
N GLN A 254 -30.34 -18.39 -15.01
CA GLN A 254 -31.43 -19.35 -15.17
C GLN A 254 -32.11 -19.73 -13.84
N ASN A 255 -31.77 -19.11 -12.71
CA ASN A 255 -32.25 -19.46 -11.36
C ASN A 255 -32.08 -20.95 -11.01
N LYS A 256 -31.02 -21.57 -11.48
CA LYS A 256 -30.72 -22.98 -11.19
C LYS A 256 -29.73 -23.08 -10.04
N THR A 257 -29.99 -24.00 -9.12
CA THR A 257 -29.03 -24.40 -8.10
C THR A 257 -27.84 -25.08 -8.76
N ILE A 258 -26.64 -24.66 -8.40
CA ILE A 258 -25.41 -25.15 -9.02
C ILE A 258 -24.80 -26.21 -8.09
N GLU A 259 -24.78 -27.42 -8.52
CA GLU A 259 -24.02 -28.52 -7.91
C GLU A 259 -23.01 -29.07 -8.94
N THR A 260 -22.01 -28.28 -9.25
CA THR A 260 -20.94 -28.71 -10.17
C THR A 260 -19.69 -29.01 -9.36
N GLU A 261 -19.03 -30.13 -9.65
CA GLU A 261 -17.73 -30.49 -9.07
C GLU A 261 -16.61 -30.02 -10.00
N PHE A 262 -15.63 -29.30 -9.44
CA PHE A 262 -14.46 -28.80 -10.13
C PHE A 262 -13.19 -29.48 -9.59
N GLU A 263 -12.27 -29.81 -10.45
CA GLU A 263 -10.92 -30.20 -10.05
C GLU A 263 -10.13 -28.96 -9.65
N ILE A 264 -9.41 -29.05 -8.51
CA ILE A 264 -8.56 -27.97 -8.00
C ILE A 264 -7.15 -28.51 -7.72
N LYS A 265 -6.15 -27.68 -8.01
CA LYS A 265 -4.73 -27.97 -7.78
C LYS A 265 -4.11 -26.95 -6.84
N ASN A 266 -3.01 -27.31 -6.20
CA ASN A 266 -2.27 -26.41 -5.29
C ASN A 266 -1.72 -25.15 -5.96
N THR A 267 -1.70 -25.09 -7.28
CA THR A 267 -1.39 -23.88 -8.06
C THR A 267 -2.59 -22.93 -8.21
N ASP A 268 -3.82 -23.42 -7.94
CA ASP A 268 -5.04 -22.62 -8.02
C ASP A 268 -5.24 -21.88 -6.68
N ARG A 269 -4.81 -20.63 -6.64
CA ARG A 269 -4.84 -19.76 -5.46
C ARG A 269 -6.06 -18.84 -5.46
N ALA A 270 -6.48 -18.39 -4.28
CA ALA A 270 -7.58 -17.46 -4.06
C ALA A 270 -8.90 -17.86 -4.77
N VAL A 271 -9.16 -19.18 -4.82
CA VAL A 271 -10.40 -19.70 -5.41
C VAL A 271 -11.58 -19.33 -4.52
N GLY A 272 -12.66 -18.80 -5.12
CA GLY A 272 -13.81 -18.22 -4.44
C GLY A 272 -13.76 -16.69 -4.29
N THR A 273 -12.56 -16.08 -4.36
CA THR A 273 -12.37 -14.64 -4.18
C THR A 273 -12.94 -13.83 -5.36
N ARG A 274 -12.63 -14.21 -6.59
CA ARG A 274 -13.13 -13.53 -7.79
C ARG A 274 -14.63 -13.79 -7.99
N ILE A 275 -15.10 -14.97 -7.63
CA ILE A 275 -16.53 -15.29 -7.61
C ILE A 275 -17.25 -14.35 -6.63
N SER A 276 -16.70 -14.17 -5.42
CA SER A 276 -17.25 -13.22 -4.43
C SER A 276 -17.32 -11.78 -4.99
N TYR A 277 -16.29 -11.32 -5.69
CA TYR A 277 -16.32 -10.03 -6.37
C TYR A 277 -17.48 -9.93 -7.38
N HIS A 278 -17.66 -10.94 -8.24
CA HIS A 278 -18.71 -10.93 -9.25
C HIS A 278 -20.12 -10.97 -8.62
N LEU A 279 -20.31 -11.84 -7.61
CA LEU A 279 -21.56 -11.90 -6.86
C LEU A 279 -21.88 -10.57 -6.18
N TYR A 280 -20.88 -9.95 -5.52
CA TYR A 280 -21.05 -8.64 -4.90
C TYR A 280 -21.43 -7.56 -5.92
N LYS A 281 -20.79 -7.54 -7.09
CA LYS A 281 -21.11 -6.60 -8.17
C LYS A 281 -22.52 -6.77 -8.71
N LYS A 282 -22.99 -8.02 -8.79
CA LYS A 282 -24.32 -8.34 -9.34
C LYS A 282 -25.43 -8.09 -8.32
N PHE A 283 -25.23 -8.42 -7.05
CA PHE A 283 -26.30 -8.45 -6.05
C PHE A 283 -26.10 -7.45 -4.89
N GLY A 284 -24.92 -6.86 -4.72
CA GLY A 284 -24.60 -5.99 -3.61
C GLY A 284 -24.47 -6.72 -2.27
N ASN A 285 -24.38 -5.95 -1.18
CA ASN A 285 -24.27 -6.51 0.16
C ASN A 285 -25.65 -6.94 0.70
N ASN A 286 -25.75 -8.06 1.38
CA ASN A 286 -26.95 -8.55 2.09
C ASN A 286 -28.16 -8.99 1.23
N LYS A 287 -28.01 -9.26 -0.05
CA LYS A 287 -29.13 -9.68 -0.91
C LYS A 287 -29.15 -11.18 -1.24
N LEU A 288 -28.14 -11.92 -0.82
CA LEU A 288 -28.07 -13.36 -1.11
C LEU A 288 -28.50 -14.18 0.10
N ASP A 289 -29.37 -15.15 -0.15
CA ASP A 289 -29.75 -16.14 0.85
C ASP A 289 -28.57 -17.05 1.18
N GLU A 290 -28.61 -17.70 2.35
CA GLU A 290 -27.59 -18.69 2.71
C GLU A 290 -27.56 -19.83 1.70
N ASN A 291 -26.34 -20.21 1.29
CA ASN A 291 -26.10 -21.24 0.27
C ASN A 291 -26.73 -20.91 -1.11
N TYR A 292 -26.84 -19.64 -1.48
CA TYR A 292 -27.31 -19.24 -2.79
C TYR A 292 -26.52 -19.88 -3.94
N LEU A 293 -25.21 -19.94 -3.79
CA LEU A 293 -24.29 -20.61 -4.71
C LEU A 293 -23.42 -21.61 -3.95
N SER A 294 -23.56 -22.90 -4.26
CA SER A 294 -22.75 -23.98 -3.68
C SER A 294 -21.83 -24.57 -4.74
N LEU A 295 -20.52 -24.50 -4.50
CA LEU A 295 -19.50 -25.04 -5.40
C LEU A 295 -18.73 -26.14 -4.70
N ASN A 296 -18.53 -27.25 -5.40
CA ASN A 296 -17.79 -28.41 -4.90
C ASN A 296 -16.46 -28.51 -5.62
N PHE A 297 -15.39 -28.71 -4.87
CA PHE A 297 -14.03 -28.86 -5.37
C PHE A 297 -13.44 -30.18 -4.88
N LYS A 298 -12.66 -30.81 -5.75
CA LYS A 298 -11.94 -32.04 -5.44
C LYS A 298 -10.47 -31.88 -5.79
N GLY A 299 -9.60 -32.13 -4.83
CA GLY A 299 -8.15 -32.06 -4.98
C GLY A 299 -7.49 -31.24 -3.88
N SER A 300 -6.33 -30.66 -4.16
CA SER A 300 -5.58 -29.86 -3.21
C SER A 300 -5.67 -28.39 -3.62
N ALA A 301 -6.34 -27.58 -2.82
CA ALA A 301 -6.45 -26.15 -3.06
C ALA A 301 -5.13 -25.42 -2.75
N GLY A 302 -4.80 -24.41 -3.54
CA GLY A 302 -3.71 -23.48 -3.25
C GLY A 302 -4.05 -22.55 -2.09
N GLN A 303 -3.16 -21.57 -1.84
CA GLN A 303 -3.33 -20.60 -0.76
C GLN A 303 -4.58 -19.74 -0.94
N SER A 304 -5.12 -19.25 0.19
CA SER A 304 -6.26 -18.33 0.24
C SER A 304 -7.57 -18.88 -0.36
N PHE A 305 -7.80 -20.20 -0.25
CA PHE A 305 -9.08 -20.79 -0.66
C PHE A 305 -10.23 -20.17 0.15
N GLY A 306 -11.22 -19.61 -0.53
CA GLY A 306 -12.35 -18.92 0.10
C GLY A 306 -12.02 -17.57 0.74
N ALA A 307 -10.85 -16.98 0.46
CA ALA A 307 -10.53 -15.65 0.94
C ALA A 307 -11.56 -14.62 0.44
N PHE A 308 -11.95 -13.67 1.31
CA PHE A 308 -12.98 -12.66 1.05
C PHE A 308 -14.35 -13.23 0.65
N ALA A 309 -14.66 -14.48 1.00
CA ALA A 309 -15.95 -15.06 0.70
C ALA A 309 -17.10 -14.26 1.31
N ILE A 310 -18.13 -13.99 0.50
CA ILE A 310 -19.31 -13.23 0.92
C ILE A 310 -20.45 -14.16 1.32
N LYS A 311 -21.44 -13.60 2.04
CA LYS A 311 -22.69 -14.33 2.36
C LYS A 311 -23.34 -14.87 1.08
N GLY A 312 -23.85 -16.09 1.15
CA GLY A 312 -24.50 -16.75 0.03
C GLY A 312 -23.59 -17.66 -0.79
N LEU A 313 -22.24 -17.53 -0.66
CA LEU A 313 -21.30 -18.43 -1.31
C LEU A 313 -20.90 -19.55 -0.36
N LYS A 314 -21.11 -20.80 -0.77
CA LYS A 314 -20.66 -22.01 -0.09
C LYS A 314 -19.62 -22.71 -0.95
N LEU A 315 -18.45 -22.96 -0.37
CA LEU A 315 -17.34 -23.68 -0.99
C LEU A 315 -17.12 -24.98 -0.22
N ASN A 316 -17.27 -26.11 -0.90
CA ASN A 316 -17.00 -27.44 -0.33
C ASN A 316 -15.72 -27.98 -0.97
N LEU A 317 -14.73 -28.30 -0.16
CA LEU A 317 -13.48 -28.90 -0.63
C LEU A 317 -13.39 -30.35 -0.13
N LYS A 318 -13.24 -31.26 -1.07
CA LYS A 318 -12.92 -32.67 -0.81
C LYS A 318 -11.46 -32.93 -1.11
N GLY A 319 -10.61 -32.75 -0.12
CA GLY A 319 -9.15 -32.82 -0.23
C GLY A 319 -8.47 -31.87 0.76
N ASP A 320 -7.31 -31.37 0.39
CA ASP A 320 -6.45 -30.54 1.24
C ASP A 320 -6.48 -29.07 0.78
N ALA A 321 -6.15 -28.15 1.67
CA ALA A 321 -5.94 -26.74 1.35
C ALA A 321 -4.63 -26.23 1.98
N ASN A 322 -3.98 -25.29 1.29
CA ASN A 322 -2.84 -24.57 1.82
C ASN A 322 -3.29 -23.45 2.79
N ASP A 323 -2.36 -22.60 3.19
CA ASP A 323 -2.58 -21.56 4.18
C ASP A 323 -3.62 -20.50 3.77
N TYR A 324 -4.08 -19.72 4.74
CA TYR A 324 -5.01 -18.58 4.61
C TYR A 324 -6.42 -18.94 4.14
N VAL A 325 -6.89 -20.16 4.42
CA VAL A 325 -8.27 -20.58 4.11
C VAL A 325 -9.27 -19.66 4.79
N GLY A 326 -10.22 -19.11 4.03
CA GLY A 326 -11.28 -18.25 4.53
C GLY A 326 -10.80 -16.90 5.10
N THR A 327 -9.59 -16.47 4.82
CA THR A 327 -9.06 -15.19 5.27
C THR A 327 -10.00 -14.04 4.90
N VAL A 328 -10.31 -13.15 5.87
CA VAL A 328 -11.23 -12.00 5.70
C VAL A 328 -12.62 -12.41 5.18
N SER A 329 -13.04 -13.65 5.38
CA SER A 329 -14.39 -14.07 4.98
C SER A 329 -15.42 -13.69 6.04
N TYR A 330 -16.65 -13.38 5.59
CA TYR A 330 -17.79 -13.07 6.45
C TYR A 330 -18.51 -14.33 6.95
N THR A 331 -18.14 -15.49 6.44
CA THR A 331 -18.83 -16.76 6.67
C THR A 331 -18.10 -17.61 7.70
N HIS A 332 -18.85 -18.42 8.46
CA HIS A 332 -18.27 -19.36 9.40
C HIS A 332 -17.52 -20.48 8.66
N LEU A 333 -16.24 -20.62 8.95
CA LEU A 333 -15.46 -21.76 8.52
C LEU A 333 -15.81 -22.94 9.44
N THR A 334 -16.48 -23.96 8.91
CA THR A 334 -16.67 -25.22 9.61
C THR A 334 -15.66 -26.22 9.08
N LEU A 335 -14.66 -26.54 9.89
CA LEU A 335 -13.79 -27.68 9.65
C LEU A 335 -14.48 -28.95 10.17
N PRO A 336 -14.45 -30.07 9.44
CA PRO A 336 -14.90 -31.33 10.00
C PRO A 336 -14.03 -31.71 11.21
N THR A 337 -14.66 -31.85 12.37
CA THR A 337 -14.00 -32.14 13.65
C THR A 337 -13.69 -33.66 13.80
N THR A 338 -13.77 -34.46 12.77
CA THR A 338 -13.35 -35.85 12.80
C THR A 338 -11.85 -35.92 12.47
N SER A 339 -11.02 -35.79 13.50
CA SER A 339 -9.69 -36.42 13.45
C SER A 339 -9.91 -37.95 13.36
N PRO A 340 -9.35 -38.64 12.39
CA PRO A 340 -9.22 -40.09 12.51
C PRO A 340 -8.25 -40.33 13.67
N VAL A 341 -8.70 -41.14 14.65
CA VAL A 341 -7.86 -41.71 15.72
C VAL A 341 -6.88 -42.68 15.10
#